data_3196da0da429e582b697b835288b90cc
#
_entry.id   3196da0da429e582b697b835288b90cc
#
_cell.length_a   1.000
_cell.length_b   1.000
_cell.length_c   1.000
_cell.angle_alpha   90.00
_cell.angle_beta   90.00
_cell.angle_gamma   90.00
#
_symmetry.space_group_name_H-M   'P 1'
#
loop_
_entity.id
_entity.type
_entity.pdbx_description
1 polymer ?
#
loop_
_entity_poly.entity_id
_entity_poly.type
_entity_poly.pdbx_seq_one_letter_code
_entity_poly.pdbx_strand_id
1 'polypeptide(L)'
;SGHAYNTINEMVNAAKAKHLSILGITEHSMTMPGTCHEFYFNNLRNAKRDYGDGLELLLGVELNIIDYDGNVDMSDELIKQMDVVIASIHADIGYTPGTIEENTKSIIGAIKNPLIDIIGHPDDGRIPLDYEQVVKAAKEYGTLLEINNNSLNPSGFRKNTRENDKTILELC
;
A
#
# COMPACT_ATOMS: atom_id res chain seq x y z
N SER A 1 1.60 -11.22 -8.15
CA SER A 1 2.62 -10.29 -8.63
C SER A 1 3.94 -11.01 -8.93
N GLY A 2 4.84 -10.36 -9.66
CA GLY A 2 6.12 -10.95 -10.06
C GLY A 2 7.11 -11.25 -8.93
N HIS A 3 6.78 -10.92 -7.69
CA HIS A 3 7.63 -11.17 -6.52
C HIS A 3 6.86 -11.75 -5.32
N ALA A 4 5.65 -12.25 -5.54
CA ALA A 4 4.86 -12.98 -4.55
C ALA A 4 4.40 -14.31 -5.16
N TYR A 5 4.79 -15.41 -4.54
CA TYR A 5 4.64 -16.75 -5.13
C TYR A 5 3.70 -17.66 -4.33
N ASN A 6 3.23 -17.22 -3.17
CA ASN A 6 2.29 -17.99 -2.35
C ASN A 6 0.86 -17.85 -2.90
N THR A 7 0.11 -18.94 -2.79
CA THR A 7 -1.33 -18.91 -3.07
C THR A 7 -2.11 -18.28 -1.92
N ILE A 8 -3.34 -17.80 -2.19
CA ILE A 8 -4.26 -17.31 -1.15
C ILE A 8 -4.43 -18.36 -0.03
N ASN A 9 -4.57 -19.64 -0.37
CA ASN A 9 -4.75 -20.71 0.61
C ASN A 9 -3.53 -20.86 1.54
N GLU A 10 -2.33 -20.78 1.00
CA GLU A 10 -1.09 -20.84 1.79
C GLU A 10 -0.98 -19.65 2.74
N MET A 11 -1.30 -18.44 2.26
CA MET A 11 -1.30 -17.23 3.07
C MET A 11 -2.34 -17.29 4.19
N VAL A 12 -3.56 -17.75 3.90
CA VAL A 12 -4.62 -17.95 4.88
C VAL A 12 -4.20 -18.97 5.95
N ASN A 13 -3.62 -20.11 5.55
CA ASN A 13 -3.16 -21.12 6.49
C ASN A 13 -2.05 -20.58 7.40
N ALA A 14 -1.11 -19.81 6.85
CA ALA A 14 -0.06 -19.17 7.63
C ALA A 14 -0.61 -18.12 8.61
N ALA A 15 -1.59 -17.32 8.19
CA ALA A 15 -2.25 -16.33 9.04
C ALA A 15 -2.99 -16.98 10.21
N LYS A 16 -3.74 -18.05 9.96
CA LYS A 16 -4.40 -18.85 11.01
C LYS A 16 -3.38 -19.44 12.00
N ALA A 17 -2.29 -20.02 11.52
CA ALA A 17 -1.22 -20.56 12.37
C ALA A 17 -0.56 -19.49 13.26
N LYS A 18 -0.64 -18.22 12.86
CA LYS A 18 -0.16 -17.05 13.61
C LYS A 18 -1.27 -16.35 14.43
N HIS A 19 -2.47 -16.92 14.45
CA HIS A 19 -3.63 -16.37 15.16
C HIS A 19 -3.98 -14.94 14.74
N LEU A 20 -3.81 -14.60 13.45
CA LEU A 20 -4.25 -13.32 12.91
C LEU A 20 -5.78 -13.32 12.76
N SER A 21 -6.40 -12.18 13.07
CA SER A 21 -7.84 -11.96 12.90
C SER A 21 -8.19 -11.44 11.52
N ILE A 22 -7.26 -10.72 10.88
CA ILE A 22 -7.44 -10.12 9.56
C ILE A 22 -6.21 -10.42 8.71
N LEU A 23 -6.43 -10.73 7.44
CA LEU A 23 -5.40 -10.88 6.43
C LEU A 23 -5.79 -10.07 5.19
N GLY A 24 -5.00 -9.05 4.83
CA GLY A 24 -5.09 -8.37 3.54
C GLY A 24 -4.18 -9.03 2.50
N ILE A 25 -4.68 -9.25 1.29
CA ILE A 25 -3.87 -9.65 0.13
C ILE A 25 -4.04 -8.56 -0.92
N THR A 26 -2.97 -7.81 -1.17
CA THR A 26 -2.96 -6.60 -2.01
C THR A 26 -1.89 -6.73 -3.08
N GLU A 27 -2.29 -7.21 -4.26
CA GLU A 27 -1.39 -7.29 -5.41
C GLU A 27 -1.12 -5.89 -5.98
N HIS A 28 0.06 -5.69 -6.53
CA HIS A 28 0.39 -4.44 -7.23
C HIS A 28 -0.51 -4.19 -8.45
N SER A 29 -0.89 -2.95 -8.65
CA SER A 29 -1.64 -2.48 -9.82
C SER A 29 -0.78 -2.41 -11.09
N MET A 30 -1.38 -2.02 -12.20
CA MET A 30 -0.94 -2.32 -13.55
C MET A 30 0.39 -1.71 -14.00
N THR A 31 0.83 -0.61 -13.38
CA THR A 31 2.13 0.03 -13.75
C THR A 31 3.34 -0.80 -13.26
N MET A 32 3.15 -1.61 -12.22
CA MET A 32 4.23 -2.45 -11.69
C MET A 32 4.58 -3.58 -12.66
N PRO A 33 5.85 -3.73 -13.11
CA PRO A 33 6.25 -4.83 -13.98
C PRO A 33 5.99 -6.21 -13.36
N GLY A 34 5.44 -7.12 -14.15
CA GLY A 34 5.16 -8.50 -13.71
C GLY A 34 3.92 -8.65 -12.80
N THR A 35 3.10 -7.61 -12.71
CA THR A 35 1.85 -7.67 -11.94
C THR A 35 0.71 -8.34 -12.67
N CYS A 36 -0.46 -8.39 -12.00
CA CYS A 36 -1.72 -8.92 -12.52
C CYS A 36 -2.34 -7.96 -13.54
N HIS A 37 -3.03 -8.53 -14.53
CA HIS A 37 -3.87 -7.76 -15.44
C HIS A 37 -5.13 -7.25 -14.73
N GLU A 38 -5.73 -6.17 -15.21
CA GLU A 38 -7.00 -5.61 -14.72
C GLU A 38 -8.10 -6.68 -14.52
N PHE A 39 -8.15 -7.67 -15.39
CA PHE A 39 -9.08 -8.78 -15.29
C PHE A 39 -8.95 -9.61 -13.99
N TYR A 40 -7.76 -9.69 -13.41
CA TYR A 40 -7.57 -10.32 -12.10
C TYR A 40 -8.35 -9.57 -11.02
N PHE A 41 -8.19 -8.26 -10.95
CA PHE A 41 -8.88 -7.42 -9.96
C PHE A 41 -10.40 -7.48 -10.12
N ASN A 42 -10.90 -7.43 -11.36
CA ASN A 42 -12.32 -7.61 -11.65
C ASN A 42 -12.88 -8.97 -11.16
N ASN A 43 -12.05 -10.01 -11.15
CA ASN A 43 -12.45 -11.34 -10.69
C ASN A 43 -12.36 -11.56 -9.18
N LEU A 44 -11.70 -10.69 -8.42
CA LEU A 44 -11.58 -10.84 -6.96
C LEU A 44 -12.95 -10.94 -6.27
N ARG A 45 -14.00 -10.33 -6.82
CA ARG A 45 -15.39 -10.46 -6.34
C ARG A 45 -15.90 -11.91 -6.31
N ASN A 46 -15.34 -12.80 -7.11
CA ASN A 46 -15.70 -14.22 -7.19
C ASN A 46 -14.82 -15.10 -6.31
N ALA A 47 -13.79 -14.55 -5.68
CA ALA A 47 -12.88 -15.31 -4.84
C ALA A 47 -13.55 -15.70 -3.52
N LYS A 48 -13.19 -16.88 -3.01
CA LYS A 48 -13.61 -17.31 -1.67
C LYS A 48 -13.03 -16.37 -0.62
N ARG A 49 -13.85 -15.90 0.33
CA ARG A 49 -13.44 -15.07 1.47
C ARG A 49 -13.59 -15.76 2.82
N ASP A 50 -14.60 -16.61 2.97
CA ASP A 50 -14.82 -17.36 4.21
C ASP A 50 -13.93 -18.61 4.26
N TYR A 51 -12.99 -18.59 5.16
CA TYR A 51 -12.08 -19.72 5.46
C TYR A 51 -12.29 -20.29 6.86
N GLY A 52 -13.31 -19.81 7.59
CA GLY A 52 -13.61 -20.21 8.96
C GLY A 52 -12.59 -19.71 9.99
N ASP A 53 -12.75 -20.15 11.24
CA ASP A 53 -11.87 -19.84 12.38
C ASP A 53 -11.74 -18.34 12.71
N GLY A 54 -12.72 -17.52 12.29
CA GLY A 54 -12.77 -16.10 12.61
C GLY A 54 -11.73 -15.22 11.89
N LEU A 55 -11.01 -15.76 10.89
CA LEU A 55 -10.11 -14.97 10.04
C LEU A 55 -10.92 -14.24 8.96
N GLU A 56 -10.83 -12.92 8.96
CA GLU A 56 -11.33 -12.05 7.89
C GLU A 56 -10.28 -11.93 6.79
N LEU A 57 -10.64 -12.29 5.55
CA LEU A 57 -9.80 -12.14 4.38
C LEU A 57 -10.26 -10.93 3.57
N LEU A 58 -9.38 -9.93 3.43
CA LEU A 58 -9.56 -8.76 2.57
C LEU A 58 -8.74 -8.94 1.29
N LEU A 59 -9.40 -8.80 0.13
CA LEU A 59 -8.76 -8.87 -1.18
C LEU A 59 -8.74 -7.47 -1.81
N GLY A 60 -7.56 -6.97 -2.07
CA GLY A 60 -7.38 -5.59 -2.46
C GLY A 60 -6.27 -5.36 -3.48
N VAL A 61 -5.78 -4.16 -3.48
CA VAL A 61 -4.76 -3.68 -4.42
C VAL A 61 -3.75 -2.78 -3.72
N GLU A 62 -2.49 -2.85 -4.16
CA GLU A 62 -1.51 -1.82 -3.91
C GLU A 62 -1.32 -1.00 -5.19
N LEU A 63 -1.89 0.22 -5.18
CA LEU A 63 -1.86 1.19 -6.28
C LEU A 63 -0.49 1.85 -6.38
N ASN A 64 -0.08 2.18 -7.60
CA ASN A 64 1.05 3.07 -7.80
C ASN A 64 0.56 4.52 -7.90
N ILE A 65 1.11 5.40 -7.08
CA ILE A 65 0.97 6.85 -7.24
C ILE A 65 1.90 7.24 -8.40
N ILE A 66 1.36 7.96 -9.40
CA ILE A 66 2.04 8.16 -10.70
C ILE A 66 2.45 9.59 -10.99
N ASP A 67 2.05 10.54 -10.17
CA ASP A 67 2.39 11.97 -10.35
C ASP A 67 2.41 12.75 -9.04
N TYR A 68 2.78 14.03 -9.11
CA TYR A 68 2.85 14.93 -7.95
C TYR A 68 1.49 15.45 -7.48
N ASP A 69 0.40 15.13 -8.16
CA ASP A 69 -0.96 15.45 -7.72
C ASP A 69 -1.60 14.30 -6.94
N GLY A 70 -0.93 13.13 -6.88
CA GLY A 70 -1.38 11.96 -6.13
C GLY A 70 -2.35 11.08 -6.92
N ASN A 71 -2.37 11.20 -8.25
CA ASN A 71 -3.15 10.30 -9.10
C ASN A 71 -2.58 8.88 -9.06
N VAL A 72 -3.45 7.88 -9.24
CA VAL A 72 -3.10 6.47 -9.18
C VAL A 72 -3.39 5.76 -10.50
N ASP A 73 -2.80 4.59 -10.69
CA ASP A 73 -2.78 3.83 -11.94
C ASP A 73 -3.96 2.84 -12.12
N MET A 74 -5.08 3.08 -11.43
CA MET A 74 -6.30 2.27 -11.56
C MET A 74 -7.54 3.16 -11.57
N SER A 75 -8.59 2.76 -12.30
CA SER A 75 -9.85 3.51 -12.35
C SER A 75 -10.62 3.40 -11.03
N ASP A 76 -11.35 4.46 -10.67
CA ASP A 76 -12.21 4.48 -9.48
C ASP A 76 -13.24 3.36 -9.47
N GLU A 77 -13.78 2.99 -10.64
CA GLU A 77 -14.76 1.92 -10.79
C GLU A 77 -14.18 0.56 -10.35
N LEU A 78 -12.91 0.33 -10.62
CA LEU A 78 -12.23 -0.91 -10.23
C LEU A 78 -11.78 -0.85 -8.77
N ILE A 79 -11.26 0.28 -8.31
CA ILE A 79 -10.87 0.49 -6.91
C ILE A 79 -12.04 0.23 -5.95
N LYS A 80 -13.24 0.70 -6.27
CA LYS A 80 -14.47 0.49 -5.47
C LYS A 80 -14.88 -0.98 -5.30
N GLN A 81 -14.28 -1.89 -6.04
CA GLN A 81 -14.54 -3.34 -5.91
C GLN A 81 -13.58 -4.05 -4.96
N MET A 82 -12.57 -3.34 -4.47
CA MET A 82 -11.56 -3.86 -3.55
C MET A 82 -12.05 -3.78 -2.10
N ASP A 83 -11.65 -4.75 -1.29
CA ASP A 83 -11.97 -4.76 0.15
C ASP A 83 -10.99 -3.86 0.94
N VAL A 84 -9.77 -3.65 0.42
CA VAL A 84 -8.74 -2.78 0.99
C VAL A 84 -7.85 -2.20 -0.11
N VAL A 85 -7.51 -0.93 0.01
CA VAL A 85 -6.74 -0.19 -1.00
C VAL A 85 -5.53 0.47 -0.35
N ILE A 86 -4.35 0.07 -0.79
CA ILE A 86 -3.08 0.71 -0.44
C ILE A 86 -2.64 1.57 -1.62
N ALA A 87 -2.07 2.74 -1.39
CA ALA A 87 -1.39 3.53 -2.41
C ALA A 87 0.05 3.82 -1.99
N SER A 88 0.98 3.56 -2.90
CA SER A 88 2.42 3.67 -2.64
C SER A 88 3.14 4.43 -3.75
N ILE A 89 4.22 5.12 -3.41
CA ILE A 89 5.17 5.60 -4.42
C ILE A 89 6.23 4.52 -4.65
N HIS A 90 6.36 4.07 -5.87
CA HIS A 90 7.44 3.21 -6.31
C HIS A 90 8.37 3.99 -7.24
N ALA A 91 9.58 4.32 -6.75
CA ALA A 91 10.58 5.01 -7.54
C ALA A 91 10.87 4.24 -8.83
N ASP A 92 10.94 4.96 -9.95
CA ASP A 92 11.20 4.41 -11.30
C ASP A 92 10.09 3.50 -11.88
N ILE A 93 8.94 3.44 -11.21
CA ILE A 93 7.76 2.68 -11.65
C ILE A 93 6.56 3.62 -11.77
N GLY A 94 6.55 4.38 -12.86
CA GLY A 94 5.51 5.39 -13.11
C GLY A 94 5.70 6.71 -12.35
N TYR A 95 6.64 6.77 -11.38
CA TYR A 95 6.93 7.94 -10.58
C TYR A 95 8.42 8.25 -10.55
N THR A 96 8.78 9.51 -10.79
CA THR A 96 10.15 10.02 -10.60
C THR A 96 10.20 10.82 -9.31
N PRO A 97 10.99 10.42 -8.30
CA PRO A 97 11.12 11.19 -7.06
C PRO A 97 11.58 12.62 -7.32
N GLY A 98 10.83 13.57 -6.77
CA GLY A 98 11.10 14.99 -6.85
C GLY A 98 11.69 15.56 -5.55
N THR A 99 11.44 16.84 -5.32
CA THR A 99 11.75 17.51 -4.06
C THR A 99 10.89 16.98 -2.91
N ILE A 100 11.25 17.28 -1.66
CA ILE A 100 10.42 16.96 -0.48
C ILE A 100 9.01 17.52 -0.66
N GLU A 101 8.89 18.75 -1.14
CA GLU A 101 7.60 19.41 -1.35
C GLU A 101 6.74 18.68 -2.41
N GLU A 102 7.32 18.29 -3.54
CA GLU A 102 6.63 17.58 -4.62
C GLU A 102 6.19 16.17 -4.18
N ASN A 103 7.09 15.43 -3.53
CA ASN A 103 6.77 14.09 -3.02
C ASN A 103 5.70 14.16 -1.93
N THR A 104 5.79 15.13 -1.00
CA THR A 104 4.80 15.34 0.05
C THR A 104 3.43 15.70 -0.53
N LYS A 105 3.40 16.59 -1.52
CA LYS A 105 2.17 16.94 -2.25
C LYS A 105 1.53 15.72 -2.88
N SER A 106 2.31 14.85 -3.50
CA SER A 106 1.86 13.60 -4.11
C SER A 106 1.17 12.67 -3.09
N ILE A 107 1.83 12.41 -1.96
CA ILE A 107 1.26 11.58 -0.88
C ILE A 107 -0.01 12.21 -0.30
N ILE A 108 -0.03 13.52 -0.07
CA ILE A 108 -1.23 14.21 0.44
C ILE A 108 -2.37 14.17 -0.60
N GLY A 109 -2.06 14.23 -1.88
CA GLY A 109 -3.04 14.04 -2.95
C GLY A 109 -3.71 12.67 -2.88
N ALA A 110 -2.92 11.61 -2.72
CA ALA A 110 -3.43 10.25 -2.52
C ALA A 110 -4.23 10.10 -1.22
N ILE A 111 -3.76 10.66 -0.10
CA ILE A 111 -4.49 10.67 1.20
C ILE A 111 -5.88 11.30 1.06
N LYS A 112 -6.03 12.35 0.25
CA LYS A 112 -7.32 13.02 0.03
C LYS A 112 -8.31 12.21 -0.81
N ASN A 113 -7.86 11.17 -1.48
CA ASN A 113 -8.74 10.29 -2.24
C ASN A 113 -9.49 9.35 -1.28
N PRO A 114 -10.82 9.45 -1.14
CA PRO A 114 -11.60 8.66 -0.19
C PRO A 114 -11.68 7.16 -0.53
N LEU A 115 -11.10 6.74 -1.65
CA LEU A 115 -11.00 5.34 -2.06
C LEU A 115 -9.69 4.69 -1.62
N ILE A 116 -8.79 5.42 -0.96
CA ILE A 116 -7.50 4.92 -0.48
C ILE A 116 -7.55 4.80 1.04
N ASP A 117 -7.35 3.59 1.54
CA ASP A 117 -7.39 3.29 2.97
C ASP A 117 -6.03 3.47 3.64
N ILE A 118 -4.95 3.15 2.93
CA ILE A 118 -3.60 3.05 3.51
C ILE A 118 -2.58 3.69 2.56
N ILE A 119 -1.64 4.47 3.10
CA ILE A 119 -0.39 4.81 2.37
C ILE A 119 0.66 3.77 2.73
N GLY A 120 1.15 3.07 1.70
CA GLY A 120 2.16 2.02 1.83
C GLY A 120 3.58 2.59 1.95
N HIS A 121 4.38 1.99 2.80
CA HIS A 121 5.81 2.25 3.05
C HIS A 121 6.26 3.72 2.86
N PRO A 122 5.63 4.71 3.53
CA PRO A 122 6.05 6.12 3.44
C PRO A 122 7.42 6.38 4.05
N ASP A 123 8.00 5.38 4.68
CA ASP A 123 9.30 5.38 5.34
C ASP A 123 10.50 5.36 4.39
N ASP A 124 10.32 5.13 3.09
CA ASP A 124 11.43 5.00 2.14
C ASP A 124 12.15 6.34 1.89
N GLY A 125 13.30 6.52 2.52
CA GLY A 125 14.10 7.74 2.40
C GLY A 125 14.70 8.03 1.01
N ARG A 126 14.47 7.16 0.01
CA ARG A 126 14.73 7.47 -1.40
C ARG A 126 13.70 8.45 -1.95
N ILE A 127 12.55 8.56 -1.27
CA ILE A 127 11.44 9.46 -1.59
C ILE A 127 11.22 10.33 -0.34
N PRO A 128 12.04 11.38 -0.14
CA PRO A 128 11.99 12.16 1.08
C PRO A 128 10.66 12.92 1.20
N LEU A 129 10.07 12.90 2.40
CA LEU A 129 8.78 13.48 2.73
C LEU A 129 8.87 14.42 3.93
N ASP A 130 7.96 15.38 4.00
CA ASP A 130 7.64 16.12 5.21
C ASP A 130 6.63 15.31 6.04
N TYR A 131 7.12 14.55 7.00
CA TYR A 131 6.29 13.64 7.80
C TYR A 131 5.28 14.38 8.68
N GLU A 132 5.55 15.62 9.12
CA GLU A 132 4.59 16.40 9.90
C GLU A 132 3.33 16.69 9.05
N GLN A 133 3.52 17.09 7.79
CA GLN A 133 2.41 17.34 6.88
C GLN A 133 1.68 16.04 6.50
N VAL A 134 2.41 14.95 6.23
CA VAL A 134 1.83 13.65 5.87
C VAL A 134 0.96 13.10 7.01
N VAL A 135 1.49 13.03 8.24
CA VAL A 135 0.75 12.52 9.41
C VAL A 135 -0.47 13.40 9.72
N LYS A 136 -0.32 14.73 9.61
CA LYS A 136 -1.45 15.66 9.78
C LYS A 136 -2.55 15.39 8.77
N ALA A 137 -2.22 15.24 7.49
CA ALA A 137 -3.19 14.91 6.45
C ALA A 137 -3.82 13.54 6.69
N ALA A 138 -3.05 12.52 7.02
CA ALA A 138 -3.55 11.18 7.31
C ALA A 138 -4.58 11.21 8.45
N LYS A 139 -4.31 11.95 9.53
CA LYS A 139 -5.27 12.15 10.64
C LYS A 139 -6.54 12.88 10.21
N GLU A 140 -6.39 13.91 9.36
CA GLU A 140 -7.53 14.72 8.89
C GLU A 140 -8.47 13.92 7.98
N TYR A 141 -7.94 13.08 7.12
CA TYR A 141 -8.72 12.33 6.13
C TYR A 141 -9.03 10.89 6.56
N GLY A 142 -8.44 10.41 7.67
CA GLY A 142 -8.69 9.08 8.21
C GLY A 142 -7.94 7.96 7.47
N THR A 143 -6.90 8.29 6.71
CA THR A 143 -6.06 7.34 5.99
C THR A 143 -4.98 6.77 6.92
N LEU A 144 -4.74 5.48 6.86
CA LEU A 144 -3.70 4.81 7.64
C LEU A 144 -2.30 4.98 7.01
N LEU A 145 -1.26 4.95 7.83
CA LEU A 145 0.13 4.89 7.38
C LEU A 145 0.73 3.53 7.73
N GLU A 146 1.31 2.86 6.75
CA GLU A 146 1.93 1.55 6.94
C GLU A 146 3.28 1.67 7.64
N ILE A 147 3.55 0.80 8.61
CA ILE A 147 4.90 0.45 9.05
C ILE A 147 5.26 -0.87 8.39
N ASN A 148 6.09 -0.82 7.36
CA ASN A 148 6.37 -1.96 6.51
C ASN A 148 7.51 -2.81 7.07
N ASN A 149 7.20 -4.06 7.47
CA ASN A 149 8.21 -4.96 8.04
C ASN A 149 9.39 -5.26 7.09
N ASN A 150 9.14 -5.30 5.78
CA ASN A 150 10.22 -5.53 4.80
C ASN A 150 11.16 -4.32 4.66
N SER A 151 10.68 -3.11 4.95
CA SER A 151 11.52 -1.89 5.01
C SER A 151 12.59 -1.99 6.10
N LEU A 152 12.32 -2.73 7.17
CA LEU A 152 13.24 -2.91 8.29
C LEU A 152 14.32 -3.97 8.02
N ASN A 153 14.30 -4.64 6.86
CA ASN A 153 15.31 -5.61 6.47
C ASN A 153 16.65 -4.91 6.18
N PRO A 154 17.73 -5.23 6.93
CA PRO A 154 19.04 -4.59 6.73
C PRO A 154 19.64 -4.78 5.33
N SER A 155 19.20 -5.83 4.61
CA SER A 155 19.61 -6.12 3.23
C SER A 155 18.67 -5.52 2.19
N GLY A 156 17.65 -4.76 2.63
CA GLY A 156 16.66 -4.12 1.77
C GLY A 156 17.23 -2.97 0.96
N PHE A 157 16.53 -2.59 -0.09
CA PHE A 157 16.93 -1.48 -0.97
C PHE A 157 16.43 -0.12 -0.47
N ARG A 158 15.44 -0.07 0.42
CA ARG A 158 14.92 1.16 1.02
C ARG A 158 15.93 1.76 2.00
N LYS A 159 15.91 3.08 2.20
CA LYS A 159 16.89 3.81 3.00
C LYS A 159 16.24 4.56 4.15
N ASN A 160 16.98 4.69 5.27
CA ASN A 160 16.59 5.46 6.46
C ASN A 160 15.24 5.05 7.06
N THR A 161 14.77 3.86 6.75
CA THR A 161 13.41 3.40 7.06
C THR A 161 13.13 3.40 8.57
N ARG A 162 14.06 2.90 9.37
CA ARG A 162 13.90 2.82 10.83
C ARG A 162 13.76 4.20 11.49
N GLU A 163 14.57 5.17 11.05
CA GLU A 163 14.53 6.55 11.54
C GLU A 163 13.23 7.24 11.10
N ASN A 164 12.82 7.01 9.86
CA ASN A 164 11.60 7.55 9.30
C ASN A 164 10.37 6.95 9.98
N ASP A 165 10.31 5.64 10.16
CA ASP A 165 9.26 4.95 10.92
C ASP A 165 9.12 5.51 12.35
N LYS A 166 10.26 5.71 13.02
CA LYS A 166 10.27 6.31 14.36
C LYS A 166 9.66 7.70 14.34
N THR A 167 10.05 8.54 13.38
CA THR A 167 9.49 9.89 13.22
C THR A 167 7.98 9.85 12.99
N ILE A 168 7.51 8.97 12.09
CA ILE A 168 6.09 8.78 11.81
C ILE A 168 5.34 8.39 13.08
N LEU A 169 5.85 7.40 13.83
CA LEU A 169 5.21 6.92 15.07
C LEU A 169 5.19 7.97 16.18
N GLU A 170 6.22 8.82 16.29
CA GLU A 170 6.26 9.90 17.28
C GLU A 170 5.27 11.03 16.95
N LEU A 171 4.91 11.20 15.67
CA LEU A 171 3.92 12.19 15.21
C LEU A 171 2.47 11.67 15.28
N CYS A 172 2.27 10.34 15.26
CA CYS A 172 0.95 9.71 15.40
C CYS A 172 0.41 9.74 16.81
#